data_373670ab3de11d5caa99db6aad7d07bc
#
_entry.id   373670ab3de11d5caa99db6aad7d07bc
#
_cell.length_a   1.000
_cell.length_b   1.000
_cell.length_c   1.000
_cell.angle_alpha   90.00
_cell.angle_beta   90.00
_cell.angle_gamma   90.00
#
_symmetry.space_group_name_H-M   'P 1'
#
loop_
_entity.id
_entity.type
_entity.pdbx_description
1 polymer ?
#
loop_
_entity_poly.entity_id
_entity_poly.type
_entity_poly.pdbx_seq_one_letter_code
_entity_poly.pdbx_strand_id
1 'polypeptide(L)'
;MFITEKKNLKAHKINTIKDVYKSKYPLVSFSNKMKLFDINVKNFLKKKMYYHKNVIHKTNYGKKIVKKLFFKIKKNPKKFVKNHKIKKINNDRLICDFIAGMTDRYAINLYNKIK
;
A
#
# COMPACT_ATOMS: atom_id res chain seq x y z
N MET A 1 21.53 -10.24 9.13
CA MET A 1 21.37 -11.61 9.61
C MET A 1 20.10 -11.68 10.44
N PHE A 2 19.11 -12.44 10.02
CA PHE A 2 17.89 -12.67 10.79
C PHE A 2 18.22 -13.54 11.99
N ILE A 3 17.83 -13.15 13.18
CA ILE A 3 17.90 -14.01 14.33
C ILE A 3 16.52 -14.63 14.49
N THR A 4 16.35 -15.85 13.97
CA THR A 4 15.29 -16.72 14.43
C THR A 4 15.74 -17.16 15.82
N GLU A 5 15.30 -16.47 16.84
CA GLU A 5 15.68 -16.89 18.19
C GLU A 5 14.93 -18.17 18.52
N LYS A 6 15.64 -19.32 18.45
CA LYS A 6 15.16 -20.59 19.05
C LYS A 6 14.65 -20.35 20.47
N LYS A 7 15.19 -19.35 21.18
CA LYS A 7 14.71 -18.85 22.48
C LYS A 7 13.27 -18.36 22.42
N ASN A 8 12.89 -17.57 21.39
CA ASN A 8 11.53 -17.04 21.28
C ASN A 8 10.51 -18.15 21.00
N LEU A 9 10.87 -19.16 20.17
CA LEU A 9 9.99 -20.30 19.92
C LEU A 9 9.73 -21.08 21.20
N LYS A 10 10.77 -21.33 21.99
CA LYS A 10 10.65 -22.04 23.29
C LYS A 10 9.89 -21.18 24.33
N ALA A 11 10.22 -19.89 24.43
CA ALA A 11 9.58 -18.97 25.38
C ALA A 11 8.08 -18.83 25.14
N HIS A 12 7.65 -18.84 23.88
CA HIS A 12 6.23 -18.72 23.49
C HIS A 12 5.56 -20.08 23.24
N LYS A 13 6.23 -21.20 23.57
CA LYS A 13 5.70 -22.57 23.41
C LYS A 13 5.19 -22.84 21.99
N ILE A 14 5.92 -22.35 20.98
CA ILE A 14 5.58 -22.54 19.56
C ILE A 14 6.11 -23.89 19.09
N ASN A 15 5.23 -24.85 18.91
CA ASN A 15 5.57 -26.22 18.47
C ASN A 15 4.98 -26.54 17.09
N THR A 16 3.91 -25.85 16.70
CA THR A 16 3.19 -26.11 15.45
C THR A 16 3.00 -24.84 14.63
N ILE A 17 2.69 -24.99 13.35
CA ILE A 17 2.34 -23.87 12.46
C ILE A 17 1.11 -23.12 12.99
N LYS A 18 0.16 -23.82 13.61
CA LYS A 18 -1.02 -23.19 14.21
C LYS A 18 -0.64 -22.24 15.35
N ASP A 19 0.39 -22.56 16.13
CA ASP A 19 0.87 -21.72 17.21
C ASP A 19 1.52 -20.44 16.65
N VAL A 20 2.22 -20.55 15.50
CA VAL A 20 2.77 -19.39 14.78
C VAL A 20 1.66 -18.41 14.42
N TYR A 21 0.56 -18.89 13.84
CA TYR A 21 -0.59 -18.02 13.46
C TYR A 21 -1.31 -17.40 14.67
N LYS A 22 -1.28 -18.05 15.83
CA LYS A 22 -1.88 -17.54 17.07
C LYS A 22 -0.96 -16.60 17.85
N SER A 23 0.32 -16.56 17.50
CA SER A 23 1.29 -15.73 18.22
C SER A 23 0.97 -14.23 18.09
N LYS A 24 0.88 -13.55 19.22
CA LYS A 24 0.73 -12.08 19.28
C LYS A 24 2.06 -11.34 19.13
N TYR A 25 3.17 -12.06 19.12
CA TYR A 25 4.52 -11.49 19.10
C TYR A 25 5.26 -11.92 17.82
N PRO A 26 6.11 -11.05 17.26
CA PRO A 26 6.96 -11.41 16.14
C PRO A 26 7.98 -12.45 16.58
N LEU A 27 7.95 -13.62 15.93
CA LEU A 27 8.86 -14.73 16.23
C LEU A 27 10.24 -14.56 15.61
N VAL A 28 10.32 -13.69 14.59
CA VAL A 28 11.55 -13.36 13.86
C VAL A 28 11.76 -11.86 13.96
N SER A 29 12.95 -11.45 14.32
CA SER A 29 13.31 -10.03 14.37
C SER A 29 14.73 -9.78 13.92
N PHE A 30 15.04 -8.55 13.56
CA PHE A 30 16.42 -8.14 13.31
C PHE A 30 17.20 -8.04 14.63
N SER A 31 18.49 -8.38 14.59
CA SER A 31 19.40 -8.03 15.68
C SER A 31 19.43 -6.52 15.89
N ASN A 32 19.80 -6.05 17.08
CA ASN A 32 19.88 -4.61 17.39
C ASN A 32 20.80 -3.86 16.41
N LYS A 33 21.94 -4.47 16.03
CA LYS A 33 22.84 -3.92 15.02
C LYS A 33 22.15 -3.77 13.66
N MET A 34 21.38 -4.79 13.26
CA MET A 34 20.67 -4.76 11.98
C MET A 34 19.47 -3.79 11.98
N LYS A 35 18.80 -3.62 13.13
CA LYS A 35 17.75 -2.60 13.30
C LYS A 35 18.31 -1.18 13.09
N LEU A 36 19.45 -0.87 13.68
CA LEU A 36 20.11 0.42 13.50
C LEU A 36 20.52 0.64 12.04
N PHE A 37 21.08 -0.38 11.41
CA PHE A 37 21.44 -0.32 9.98
C PHE A 37 20.21 -0.08 9.11
N ASP A 38 19.11 -0.82 9.33
CA ASP A 38 17.85 -0.66 8.60
C ASP A 38 17.27 0.76 8.75
N ILE A 39 17.27 1.32 9.97
CA ILE A 39 16.85 2.70 10.23
C ILE A 39 17.70 3.70 9.44
N ASN A 40 19.04 3.54 9.45
CA ASN A 40 19.95 4.44 8.75
C ASN A 40 19.73 4.37 7.22
N VAL A 41 19.59 3.17 6.67
CA VAL A 41 19.28 2.98 5.24
C VAL A 41 17.95 3.61 4.88
N LYS A 42 16.89 3.38 5.67
CA LYS A 42 15.58 3.98 5.45
C LYS A 42 15.62 5.52 5.50
N ASN A 43 16.33 6.08 6.44
CA ASN A 43 16.49 7.54 6.57
C ASN A 43 17.28 8.12 5.38
N PHE A 44 18.33 7.45 4.92
CA PHE A 44 19.07 7.84 3.74
C PHE A 44 18.19 7.82 2.49
N LEU A 45 17.51 6.70 2.23
CA LEU A 45 16.59 6.56 1.10
C LEU A 45 15.46 7.60 1.14
N LYS A 46 14.91 7.85 2.33
CA LYS A 46 13.89 8.87 2.52
C LYS A 46 14.37 10.25 2.09
N LYS A 47 15.55 10.67 2.54
CA LYS A 47 16.11 11.99 2.21
C LYS A 47 16.58 12.10 0.76
N LYS A 48 17.28 11.09 0.25
CA LYS A 48 17.98 11.18 -1.05
C LYS A 48 17.14 10.70 -2.24
N MET A 49 16.20 9.79 -2.01
CA MET A 49 15.39 9.21 -3.07
C MET A 49 13.93 9.64 -2.98
N TYR A 50 13.21 9.29 -1.92
CA TYR A 50 11.77 9.51 -1.85
C TYR A 50 11.37 10.99 -1.83
N TYR A 51 12.16 11.86 -1.18
CA TYR A 51 11.94 13.30 -1.17
C TYR A 51 12.76 14.08 -2.20
N HIS A 52 13.37 13.39 -3.15
CA HIS A 52 14.03 14.06 -4.26
C HIS A 52 13.01 14.85 -5.09
N LYS A 53 13.35 16.07 -5.52
CA LYS A 53 12.44 16.99 -6.25
C LYS A 53 11.75 16.31 -7.43
N ASN A 54 12.48 15.55 -8.23
CA ASN A 54 11.93 14.88 -9.41
C ASN A 54 10.91 13.79 -9.05
N VAL A 55 11.16 13.05 -7.95
CA VAL A 55 10.24 12.00 -7.47
C VAL A 55 8.97 12.64 -6.92
N ILE A 56 9.11 13.68 -6.10
CA ILE A 56 7.97 14.43 -5.54
C ILE A 56 7.10 15.01 -6.66
N HIS A 57 7.71 15.59 -7.70
CA HIS A 57 6.96 16.13 -8.84
C HIS A 57 6.10 15.04 -9.51
N LYS A 58 6.68 13.88 -9.81
CA LYS A 58 5.96 12.75 -10.41
C LYS A 58 4.85 12.22 -9.50
N THR A 59 5.16 12.06 -8.20
CA THR A 59 4.19 11.60 -7.20
C THR A 59 3.01 12.57 -7.07
N ASN A 60 3.27 13.88 -7.04
CA ASN A 60 2.22 14.88 -6.97
C ASN A 60 1.35 14.90 -8.23
N TYR A 61 1.94 14.68 -9.40
CA TYR A 61 1.18 14.50 -10.64
C TYR A 61 0.25 13.30 -10.56
N GLY A 62 0.74 12.14 -10.13
CA GLY A 62 -0.08 10.94 -9.92
C GLY A 62 -1.22 11.18 -8.91
N LYS A 63 -0.92 11.79 -7.76
CA LYS A 63 -1.95 12.16 -6.76
C LYS A 63 -3.05 13.05 -7.35
N LYS A 64 -2.68 14.03 -8.18
CA LYS A 64 -3.64 14.91 -8.86
C LYS A 64 -4.57 14.12 -9.79
N ILE A 65 -4.02 13.16 -10.55
CA ILE A 65 -4.80 12.28 -11.43
C ILE A 65 -5.80 11.46 -10.63
N VAL A 66 -5.33 10.72 -9.63
CA VAL A 66 -6.17 9.86 -8.78
C VAL A 66 -7.30 10.66 -8.13
N LYS A 67 -6.97 11.81 -7.53
CA LYS A 67 -7.96 12.70 -6.90
C LYS A 67 -9.03 13.17 -7.90
N LYS A 68 -8.63 13.60 -9.08
CA LYS A 68 -9.59 14.07 -10.11
C LYS A 68 -10.44 12.93 -10.65
N LEU A 69 -9.86 11.76 -10.91
CA LEU A 69 -10.59 10.56 -11.32
C LEU A 69 -11.66 10.19 -10.29
N PHE A 70 -11.30 10.15 -9.01
CA PHE A 70 -12.22 9.84 -7.93
C PHE A 70 -13.45 10.75 -7.94
N PHE A 71 -13.25 12.05 -7.92
CA PHE A 71 -14.38 13.01 -7.91
C PHE A 71 -15.20 12.98 -9.20
N LYS A 72 -14.57 12.76 -10.35
CA LYS A 72 -15.30 12.69 -11.63
C LYS A 72 -16.15 11.42 -11.72
N ILE A 73 -15.60 10.29 -11.30
CA ILE A 73 -16.32 9.00 -11.25
C ILE A 73 -17.44 9.06 -10.19
N LYS A 74 -17.19 9.72 -9.04
CA LYS A 74 -18.20 9.91 -7.99
C LYS A 74 -19.43 10.66 -8.46
N LYS A 75 -19.27 11.63 -9.37
CA LYS A 75 -20.41 12.35 -9.97
C LYS A 75 -21.30 11.46 -10.84
N ASN A 76 -20.72 10.50 -11.58
CA ASN A 76 -21.44 9.61 -12.49
C ASN A 76 -20.90 8.18 -12.41
N PRO A 77 -21.05 7.45 -11.28
CA PRO A 77 -20.45 6.14 -11.08
C PRO A 77 -20.93 5.09 -12.09
N LYS A 78 -22.20 5.15 -12.50
CA LYS A 78 -22.79 4.21 -13.46
C LYS A 78 -22.12 4.21 -14.83
N LYS A 79 -21.50 5.34 -15.25
CA LYS A 79 -20.81 5.46 -16.53
C LYS A 79 -19.48 4.69 -16.55
N PHE A 80 -18.85 4.52 -15.41
CA PHE A 80 -17.50 3.98 -15.29
C PHE A 80 -17.48 2.57 -14.68
N VAL A 81 -18.29 2.35 -13.66
CA VAL A 81 -18.35 1.10 -12.91
C VAL A 81 -19.60 0.32 -13.36
N LYS A 82 -19.40 -0.62 -14.30
CA LYS A 82 -20.49 -1.43 -14.90
C LYS A 82 -21.10 -2.49 -13.98
N ASN A 83 -20.72 -2.60 -12.73
CA ASN A 83 -21.16 -3.70 -11.86
C ASN A 83 -22.50 -3.41 -11.16
N HIS A 84 -23.46 -4.34 -11.31
CA HIS A 84 -24.77 -4.36 -10.66
C HIS A 84 -24.74 -4.41 -9.12
N LYS A 85 -23.56 -4.48 -8.50
CA LYS A 85 -23.36 -4.49 -7.04
C LYS A 85 -23.43 -3.11 -6.37
N ILE A 86 -23.66 -2.05 -7.14
CA ILE A 86 -23.68 -0.64 -6.65
C ILE A 86 -24.78 -0.40 -5.58
N LYS A 87 -25.77 -1.28 -5.47
CA LYS A 87 -26.91 -1.06 -4.54
C LYS A 87 -26.66 -1.44 -3.07
N LYS A 88 -25.57 -2.14 -2.73
CA LYS A 88 -25.34 -2.67 -1.36
C LYS A 88 -24.01 -2.29 -0.69
N ILE A 89 -23.09 -1.63 -1.39
CA ILE A 89 -21.76 -1.31 -0.88
C ILE A 89 -21.55 0.21 -0.95
N ASN A 90 -20.79 0.74 -0.03
CA ASN A 90 -20.37 2.14 -0.02
C ASN A 90 -19.77 2.51 -1.40
N ASN A 91 -20.45 3.39 -2.14
CA ASN A 91 -20.03 3.80 -3.49
C ASN A 91 -18.59 4.30 -3.55
N ASP A 92 -18.11 4.95 -2.50
CA ASP A 92 -16.75 5.48 -2.44
C ASP A 92 -15.71 4.34 -2.42
N ARG A 93 -16.00 3.23 -1.73
CA ARG A 93 -15.14 2.05 -1.73
C ARG A 93 -15.05 1.41 -3.11
N LEU A 94 -16.17 1.25 -3.80
CA LEU A 94 -16.19 0.71 -5.16
C LEU A 94 -15.40 1.57 -6.15
N ILE A 95 -15.45 2.90 -6.01
CA ILE A 95 -14.68 3.82 -6.83
C ILE A 95 -13.18 3.67 -6.53
N CYS A 96 -12.81 3.55 -5.25
CA CYS A 96 -11.42 3.32 -4.87
C CYS A 96 -10.89 2.00 -5.45
N ASP A 97 -11.66 0.91 -5.32
CA ASP A 97 -11.29 -0.41 -5.85
C ASP A 97 -11.18 -0.39 -7.38
N PHE A 98 -12.08 0.33 -8.07
CA PHE A 98 -12.02 0.51 -9.51
C PHE A 98 -10.76 1.28 -9.94
N ILE A 99 -10.41 2.38 -9.26
CA ILE A 99 -9.20 3.16 -9.56
C ILE A 99 -7.95 2.35 -9.24
N ALA A 100 -7.93 1.63 -8.12
CA ALA A 100 -6.80 0.79 -7.71
C ALA A 100 -6.53 -0.37 -8.69
N GLY A 101 -7.56 -0.85 -9.38
CA GLY A 101 -7.43 -1.86 -10.44
C GLY A 101 -6.94 -1.33 -11.80
N MET A 102 -6.75 -0.01 -11.96
CA MET A 102 -6.23 0.57 -13.19
C MET A 102 -4.73 0.42 -13.30
N THR A 103 -4.24 0.22 -14.52
CA THR A 103 -2.81 0.48 -14.81
C THR A 103 -2.56 1.99 -14.89
N ASP A 104 -1.34 2.42 -14.62
CA ASP A 104 -0.96 3.85 -14.69
C ASP A 104 -1.31 4.46 -16.05
N ARG A 105 -1.02 3.73 -17.13
CA ARG A 105 -1.34 4.17 -18.50
C ARG A 105 -2.84 4.36 -18.70
N TYR A 106 -3.65 3.43 -18.22
CA TYR A 106 -5.11 3.54 -18.32
C TYR A 106 -5.63 4.73 -17.52
N ALA A 107 -5.17 4.92 -16.29
CA ALA A 107 -5.56 6.04 -15.45
C ALA A 107 -5.22 7.40 -16.07
N ILE A 108 -4.02 7.55 -16.65
CA ILE A 108 -3.60 8.77 -17.36
C ILE A 108 -4.47 9.02 -18.59
N ASN A 109 -4.70 8.01 -19.41
CA ASN A 109 -5.54 8.13 -20.60
C ASN A 109 -6.97 8.49 -20.25
N LEU A 110 -7.55 7.85 -19.25
CA LEU A 110 -8.90 8.16 -18.78
C LEU A 110 -8.97 9.59 -18.24
N TYR A 111 -7.98 10.00 -17.45
CA TYR A 111 -7.89 11.37 -16.94
C TYR A 111 -7.89 12.40 -18.08
N ASN A 112 -7.11 12.17 -19.14
CA ASN A 112 -7.04 13.08 -20.29
C ASN A 112 -8.37 13.14 -21.07
N LYS A 113 -9.12 12.03 -21.15
CA LYS A 113 -10.43 11.97 -21.80
C LYS A 113 -11.54 12.68 -21.02
N ILE A 114 -11.41 12.80 -19.70
CA ILE A 114 -12.45 13.37 -18.83
C ILE A 114 -12.09 14.74 -18.27
N LYS A 115 -10.95 15.28 -18.69
CA LYS A 115 -10.47 16.63 -18.36
C LYS A 115 -11.31 17.74 -19.04
#